data_80b1e454a688e7d0b5baa43d6cc69cb1
#
_entry.id   80b1e454a688e7d0b5baa43d6cc69cb1
#
_cell.length_a   1.000
_cell.length_b   1.000
_cell.length_c   1.000
_cell.angle_alpha   90.00
_cell.angle_beta   90.00
_cell.angle_gamma   90.00
#
_symmetry.space_group_name_H-M   'P 1'
#
loop_
_entity.id
_entity.type
_entity.pdbx_description
1 polymer ?
#
loop_
_entity_poly.entity_id
_entity_poly.type
_entity_poly.pdbx_seq_one_letter_code
_entity_poly.pdbx_strand_id
1 'polypeptide(L)'
;MKKIIFLIGVFGIALQSINAQIIFNDDTTVCGTQPFTLNAISSAVDSLVTDDAYTDVVDIGFNFDFYGNTYNKMLISSNGYVTFDTSNATGYSPYSINAPIPNPGFEPENAILVTWQDTDPNFGGAIYFGSYGASPNKVYVVTWCAIPMFSCNQLIYTSQLRMYEGSNKIEMYLQDRPLCLTWNGGAGIQGTVDATSTNFDIVNDPIILGNPPRNFPTLWTATNEGWEFIPNGITSFNINQIPFTPVAAGNTTWTDALGNIIGLGSSINVMPSITTTYYANMNSLCSGSLVDSVTITVGSSITSNVSTINASCKGDDAQITVLPNQGITQPPWTINLLNLNGSVVQTQNNVMNSHSFTNLFPGSYMAQVVEPNSGCSGVTNVSVGQDSIFLNLSISQQNVSCYSGYDASISIQASGGMLPYNYY
;
A
#
# COMPACT_ATOMS: atom_id res chain seq x y z
N MET A 1 65.05 5.91 -18.06
CA MET A 1 64.07 4.79 -17.99
C MET A 1 62.91 5.21 -17.10
N LYS A 2 61.80 5.65 -17.70
CA LYS A 2 60.58 6.01 -16.97
C LYS A 2 59.75 4.75 -16.83
N LYS A 3 59.48 4.30 -15.59
CA LYS A 3 58.54 3.23 -15.30
C LYS A 3 57.12 3.77 -15.40
N ILE A 4 56.33 3.26 -16.33
CA ILE A 4 54.89 3.47 -16.44
C ILE A 4 54.23 2.43 -15.53
N ILE A 5 53.55 2.89 -14.47
CA ILE A 5 52.71 2.06 -13.62
C ILE A 5 51.32 2.04 -14.24
N PHE A 6 50.88 0.87 -14.72
CA PHE A 6 49.52 0.64 -15.14
C PHE A 6 48.65 0.40 -13.88
N LEU A 7 47.75 1.33 -13.59
CA LEU A 7 46.76 1.16 -12.58
C LEU A 7 45.59 0.37 -13.19
N ILE A 8 45.47 -0.92 -12.87
CA ILE A 8 44.33 -1.73 -13.24
C ILE A 8 43.21 -1.37 -12.25
N GLY A 9 42.27 -0.54 -12.70
CA GLY A 9 41.03 -0.27 -11.98
C GLY A 9 40.18 -1.54 -11.98
N VAL A 10 40.05 -2.19 -10.81
CA VAL A 10 39.05 -3.23 -10.58
C VAL A 10 37.70 -2.52 -10.50
N PHE A 11 36.94 -2.56 -11.57
CA PHE A 11 35.52 -2.24 -11.55
C PHE A 11 34.83 -3.34 -10.74
N GLY A 12 34.57 -3.06 -9.48
CA GLY A 12 33.67 -3.86 -8.67
C GLY A 12 32.26 -3.73 -9.25
N ILE A 13 31.79 -4.75 -9.97
CA ILE A 13 30.38 -4.91 -10.29
C ILE A 13 29.71 -5.14 -8.93
N ALA A 14 29.04 -4.12 -8.40
CA ALA A 14 28.12 -4.29 -7.30
C ALA A 14 27.00 -5.20 -7.82
N LEU A 15 27.03 -6.45 -7.37
CA LEU A 15 25.87 -7.34 -7.47
C LEU A 15 24.75 -6.67 -6.67
N GLN A 16 23.87 -5.93 -7.33
CA GLN A 16 22.62 -5.52 -6.73
C GLN A 16 21.85 -6.81 -6.47
N SER A 17 21.67 -7.13 -5.20
CA SER A 17 20.73 -8.17 -4.78
C SER A 17 19.36 -7.78 -5.31
N ILE A 18 18.83 -8.56 -6.23
CA ILE A 18 17.47 -8.42 -6.75
C ILE A 18 16.55 -8.83 -5.59
N ASN A 19 16.09 -7.87 -4.83
CA ASN A 19 15.08 -8.09 -3.79
C ASN A 19 13.73 -8.12 -4.51
N ALA A 20 13.21 -9.32 -4.78
CA ALA A 20 11.84 -9.46 -5.22
C ALA A 20 10.93 -9.12 -4.04
N GLN A 21 10.04 -8.16 -4.23
CA GLN A 21 9.06 -7.79 -3.21
C GLN A 21 8.02 -8.91 -3.07
N ILE A 22 7.85 -9.43 -1.87
CA ILE A 22 6.85 -10.44 -1.52
C ILE A 22 5.77 -9.81 -0.65
N ILE A 23 6.13 -8.93 0.27
CA ILE A 23 5.23 -8.29 1.24
C ILE A 23 4.77 -6.93 0.71
N PHE A 24 3.48 -6.65 0.85
CA PHE A 24 2.88 -5.36 0.44
C PHE A 24 2.74 -4.36 1.59
N ASN A 25 2.91 -4.82 2.83
CA ASN A 25 2.88 -3.93 3.98
C ASN A 25 4.26 -3.29 4.15
N ASP A 26 4.29 -1.97 4.27
CA ASP A 26 5.47 -1.25 4.75
C ASP A 26 5.65 -1.48 6.25
N ASP A 27 6.88 -1.27 6.74
CA ASP A 27 7.15 -1.19 8.18
C ASP A 27 6.21 -0.17 8.81
N THR A 28 5.50 -0.58 9.84
CA THR A 28 4.44 0.25 10.43
C THR A 28 4.44 0.19 11.94
N THR A 29 3.75 1.14 12.56
CA THR A 29 3.56 1.20 14.01
C THR A 29 2.10 0.96 14.38
N VAL A 30 1.85 0.07 15.32
CA VAL A 30 0.54 -0.16 15.96
C VAL A 30 0.58 0.25 17.42
N CYS A 31 -0.51 0.77 17.94
CA CYS A 31 -0.56 1.25 19.32
C CYS A 31 -1.21 0.21 20.24
N GLY A 32 -0.40 -0.40 21.07
CA GLY A 32 -0.80 -1.52 21.92
C GLY A 32 -1.00 -2.82 21.15
N THR A 33 -1.51 -3.85 21.81
CA THR A 33 -1.78 -5.15 21.19
C THR A 33 -3.06 -5.04 20.36
N GLN A 34 -2.90 -4.98 19.04
CA GLN A 34 -4.01 -4.90 18.08
C GLN A 34 -3.81 -5.90 16.95
N PRO A 35 -4.90 -6.44 16.37
CA PRO A 35 -4.80 -7.27 15.18
C PRO A 35 -4.30 -6.43 14.00
N PHE A 36 -3.36 -7.00 13.24
CA PHE A 36 -2.82 -6.43 12.03
C PHE A 36 -2.80 -7.48 10.93
N THR A 37 -3.25 -7.12 9.73
CA THR A 37 -3.25 -8.03 8.59
C THR A 37 -1.99 -7.83 7.79
N LEU A 38 -1.18 -8.87 7.70
CA LEU A 38 -0.03 -8.96 6.80
C LEU A 38 -0.51 -9.49 5.45
N ASN A 39 -0.10 -8.83 4.38
CA ASN A 39 -0.44 -9.23 3.04
C ASN A 39 0.83 -9.51 2.24
N ALA A 40 0.83 -10.60 1.53
CA ALA A 40 1.91 -11.00 0.63
C ALA A 40 1.32 -11.50 -0.68
N ILE A 41 2.20 -11.63 -1.66
CA ILE A 41 1.87 -12.33 -2.89
C ILE A 41 1.52 -13.78 -2.54
N SER A 42 0.37 -14.23 -3.00
CA SER A 42 0.05 -15.64 -3.12
C SER A 42 -0.67 -15.78 -4.45
N SER A 43 -0.01 -16.34 -5.42
CA SER A 43 -0.72 -16.86 -6.56
C SER A 43 -1.46 -18.13 -6.08
N ALA A 44 -2.79 -18.08 -6.02
CA ALA A 44 -3.56 -19.29 -6.17
C ALA A 44 -3.14 -19.86 -7.52
N VAL A 45 -2.44 -20.99 -7.50
CA VAL A 45 -1.70 -21.46 -8.65
C VAL A 45 -2.66 -22.22 -9.55
N ASP A 46 -3.31 -21.50 -10.45
CA ASP A 46 -3.68 -22.12 -11.71
C ASP A 46 -2.44 -22.13 -12.59
N SER A 47 -2.21 -23.22 -13.27
CA SER A 47 -1.04 -23.35 -14.13
C SER A 47 -1.43 -23.93 -15.48
N LEU A 48 -0.86 -23.34 -16.54
CA LEU A 48 -0.90 -23.90 -17.88
C LEU A 48 0.45 -24.59 -18.17
N VAL A 49 0.38 -25.86 -18.57
CA VAL A 49 1.57 -26.68 -18.87
C VAL A 49 1.44 -27.38 -20.24
N THR A 50 0.59 -26.86 -21.10
CA THR A 50 0.28 -27.41 -22.42
C THR A 50 0.83 -26.49 -23.50
N ASP A 51 1.46 -27.08 -24.52
CA ASP A 51 2.00 -26.39 -25.68
C ASP A 51 0.89 -25.85 -26.57
N ASP A 52 1.13 -24.70 -27.21
CA ASP A 52 0.25 -24.01 -28.17
C ASP A 52 -1.22 -23.88 -27.69
N ALA A 53 -1.43 -23.61 -26.43
CA ALA A 53 -2.75 -23.59 -25.84
C ALA A 53 -3.06 -22.29 -25.09
N TYR A 54 -4.34 -21.95 -25.06
CA TYR A 54 -4.91 -20.97 -24.14
C TYR A 54 -5.45 -21.64 -22.86
N THR A 55 -5.50 -20.89 -21.80
CA THR A 55 -6.22 -21.25 -20.58
C THR A 55 -7.74 -21.31 -20.82
N ASP A 56 -8.49 -21.83 -19.85
CA ASP A 56 -9.88 -21.42 -19.63
C ASP A 56 -9.98 -19.91 -19.48
N VAL A 57 -11.20 -19.39 -19.54
CA VAL A 57 -11.46 -17.97 -19.28
C VAL A 57 -11.05 -17.61 -17.86
N VAL A 58 -10.07 -16.74 -17.72
CA VAL A 58 -9.52 -16.28 -16.44
C VAL A 58 -10.18 -14.98 -16.03
N ASP A 59 -10.67 -14.89 -14.79
CA ASP A 59 -11.16 -13.65 -14.19
C ASP A 59 -9.99 -12.82 -13.66
N ILE A 60 -9.87 -11.56 -14.10
CA ILE A 60 -8.83 -10.63 -13.65
C ILE A 60 -9.07 -10.18 -12.20
N GLY A 61 -10.33 -10.22 -11.74
CA GLY A 61 -10.72 -9.82 -10.39
C GLY A 61 -10.90 -8.31 -10.19
N PHE A 62 -10.78 -7.54 -11.27
CA PHE A 62 -11.07 -6.10 -11.34
C PHE A 62 -11.32 -5.68 -12.81
N ASN A 63 -11.84 -4.46 -13.00
CA ASN A 63 -11.98 -3.87 -14.33
C ASN A 63 -10.65 -3.28 -14.78
N PHE A 64 -10.23 -3.64 -15.99
CA PHE A 64 -9.00 -3.18 -16.62
C PHE A 64 -9.34 -2.52 -17.97
N ASP A 65 -8.97 -1.23 -18.11
CA ASP A 65 -9.19 -0.49 -19.36
C ASP A 65 -7.98 -0.67 -20.29
N PHE A 66 -8.27 -1.12 -21.52
CA PHE A 66 -7.25 -1.38 -22.54
C PHE A 66 -7.74 -0.84 -23.88
N TYR A 67 -7.03 0.14 -24.44
CA TYR A 67 -7.40 0.82 -25.69
C TYR A 67 -8.87 1.28 -25.75
N GLY A 68 -9.34 1.89 -24.63
CA GLY A 68 -10.68 2.46 -24.53
C GLY A 68 -11.82 1.46 -24.29
N ASN A 69 -11.52 0.17 -24.16
CA ASN A 69 -12.48 -0.86 -23.77
C ASN A 69 -12.13 -1.37 -22.35
N THR A 70 -13.17 -1.77 -21.60
CA THR A 70 -13.03 -2.31 -20.25
C THR A 70 -13.20 -3.82 -20.26
N TYR A 71 -12.23 -4.52 -19.68
CA TYR A 71 -12.20 -5.98 -19.57
C TYR A 71 -12.09 -6.41 -18.12
N ASN A 72 -12.68 -7.54 -17.78
CA ASN A 72 -12.50 -8.21 -16.48
C ASN A 72 -12.13 -9.69 -16.64
N LYS A 73 -11.96 -10.15 -17.88
CA LYS A 73 -11.60 -11.52 -18.24
C LYS A 73 -10.56 -11.51 -19.35
N MET A 74 -9.77 -12.56 -19.40
CA MET A 74 -8.75 -12.76 -20.42
C MET A 74 -8.44 -14.24 -20.63
N LEU A 75 -7.66 -14.56 -21.66
CA LEU A 75 -6.98 -15.84 -21.85
C LEU A 75 -5.49 -15.63 -21.71
N ILE A 76 -4.81 -16.63 -21.18
CA ILE A 76 -3.35 -16.67 -21.08
C ILE A 76 -2.85 -17.71 -22.07
N SER A 77 -1.90 -17.28 -22.90
CA SER A 77 -1.27 -18.13 -23.91
C SER A 77 -0.01 -18.81 -23.37
N SER A 78 0.22 -20.05 -23.77
CA SER A 78 1.53 -20.71 -23.57
C SER A 78 2.66 -19.94 -24.25
N ASN A 79 2.39 -19.16 -25.30
CA ASN A 79 3.35 -18.48 -26.17
C ASN A 79 3.70 -17.06 -25.74
N GLY A 80 3.69 -16.75 -24.42
CA GLY A 80 4.27 -15.53 -23.84
C GLY A 80 3.40 -14.27 -23.95
N TYR A 81 2.07 -14.39 -24.03
CA TYR A 81 1.15 -13.26 -24.09
C TYR A 81 -0.20 -13.56 -23.42
N VAL A 82 -1.02 -12.54 -23.25
CA VAL A 82 -2.44 -12.64 -22.86
C VAL A 82 -3.29 -11.93 -23.89
N THR A 83 -4.55 -12.39 -24.05
CA THR A 83 -5.55 -11.71 -24.91
C THR A 83 -6.85 -11.50 -24.15
N PHE A 84 -7.52 -10.36 -24.42
CA PHE A 84 -8.86 -10.08 -23.90
C PHE A 84 -9.98 -10.64 -24.80
N ASP A 85 -9.63 -11.22 -25.94
CA ASP A 85 -10.57 -12.04 -26.70
C ASP A 85 -10.68 -13.42 -26.06
N THR A 86 -11.84 -13.70 -25.48
CA THR A 86 -12.11 -14.97 -24.78
C THR A 86 -12.81 -16.02 -25.64
N SER A 87 -12.97 -15.78 -26.93
CA SER A 87 -13.72 -16.65 -27.84
C SER A 87 -13.05 -18.00 -28.07
N ASN A 88 -11.72 -18.09 -27.91
CA ASN A 88 -10.91 -19.29 -28.14
C ASN A 88 -10.39 -19.95 -26.84
N ALA A 89 -11.17 -19.88 -25.75
CA ALA A 89 -10.79 -20.49 -24.49
C ALA A 89 -10.52 -21.99 -24.64
N THR A 90 -9.42 -22.49 -24.01
CA THR A 90 -8.90 -23.87 -24.14
C THR A 90 -8.50 -24.29 -25.56
N GLY A 91 -8.54 -23.37 -26.48
CA GLY A 91 -8.22 -23.61 -27.89
C GLY A 91 -6.73 -23.42 -28.21
N TYR A 92 -6.45 -23.48 -29.49
CA TYR A 92 -5.10 -23.28 -30.02
C TYR A 92 -4.64 -21.83 -29.88
N SER A 93 -3.41 -21.67 -29.40
CA SER A 93 -2.71 -20.38 -29.27
C SER A 93 -1.65 -20.23 -30.38
N PRO A 94 -1.72 -19.17 -31.21
CA PRO A 94 -0.75 -18.93 -32.28
C PRO A 94 0.69 -18.79 -31.78
N TYR A 95 1.62 -19.43 -32.49
CA TYR A 95 3.06 -19.33 -32.22
C TYR A 95 3.85 -18.79 -33.43
N SER A 96 3.29 -18.86 -34.64
CA SER A 96 4.02 -18.55 -35.88
C SER A 96 4.01 -17.06 -36.18
N ILE A 97 5.19 -16.45 -36.23
CA ILE A 97 5.36 -15.02 -36.48
C ILE A 97 5.93 -14.83 -37.91
N ASN A 98 5.06 -14.43 -38.83
CA ASN A 98 5.39 -14.27 -40.27
C ASN A 98 5.29 -12.82 -40.75
N ALA A 99 4.76 -11.92 -39.93
CA ALA A 99 4.56 -10.51 -40.24
C ALA A 99 4.70 -9.66 -38.96
N PRO A 100 5.01 -8.37 -39.11
CA PRO A 100 5.02 -7.45 -37.97
C PRO A 100 3.59 -7.13 -37.50
N ILE A 101 3.45 -6.74 -36.23
CA ILE A 101 2.26 -6.04 -35.72
C ILE A 101 2.42 -4.56 -36.14
N PRO A 102 1.35 -3.90 -36.65
CA PRO A 102 -0.03 -4.38 -36.74
C PRO A 102 -0.23 -5.31 -37.96
N ASN A 103 -1.05 -6.33 -37.76
CA ASN A 103 -1.44 -7.29 -38.79
C ASN A 103 -2.94 -7.61 -38.67
N PRO A 104 -3.86 -6.70 -39.11
CA PRO A 104 -5.29 -6.82 -38.90
C PRO A 104 -5.87 -8.12 -39.44
N GLY A 105 -6.67 -8.79 -38.62
CA GLY A 105 -7.33 -10.07 -38.95
C GLY A 105 -6.46 -11.29 -38.73
N PHE A 106 -5.29 -11.12 -38.09
CA PHE A 106 -4.41 -12.22 -37.70
C PHE A 106 -4.09 -12.12 -36.21
N GLU A 107 -4.27 -13.20 -35.49
CA GLU A 107 -3.95 -13.29 -34.06
C GLU A 107 -2.42 -13.21 -33.83
N PRO A 108 -1.98 -12.72 -32.66
CA PRO A 108 -2.81 -12.25 -31.54
C PRO A 108 -3.28 -10.81 -31.73
N GLU A 109 -4.58 -10.60 -31.55
CA GLU A 109 -5.22 -9.28 -31.43
C GLU A 109 -5.76 -9.09 -30.01
N ASN A 110 -6.10 -7.83 -29.64
CA ASN A 110 -6.57 -7.47 -28.30
C ASN A 110 -5.68 -8.01 -27.19
N ALA A 111 -4.36 -7.82 -27.33
CA ALA A 111 -3.37 -8.61 -26.62
C ALA A 111 -2.25 -7.77 -25.98
N ILE A 112 -1.75 -8.27 -24.84
CA ILE A 112 -0.51 -7.81 -24.18
C ILE A 112 0.57 -8.87 -24.44
N LEU A 113 1.54 -8.50 -25.26
CA LEU A 113 2.62 -9.37 -25.72
C LEU A 113 3.86 -9.15 -24.85
N VAL A 114 4.03 -9.94 -23.80
CA VAL A 114 5.26 -9.85 -22.98
C VAL A 114 6.46 -10.28 -23.78
N THR A 115 6.33 -11.41 -24.45
CA THR A 115 7.09 -11.80 -25.64
C THR A 115 6.28 -12.85 -26.38
N TRP A 116 5.56 -12.45 -27.39
CA TRP A 116 4.94 -13.43 -28.27
C TRP A 116 6.02 -14.16 -29.03
N GLN A 117 6.17 -15.45 -28.75
CA GLN A 117 7.16 -16.37 -29.36
C GLN A 117 6.70 -17.80 -29.10
N ASP A 118 7.32 -18.76 -29.74
CA ASP A 118 7.00 -20.18 -29.57
C ASP A 118 7.75 -20.78 -28.37
N THR A 119 7.00 -21.17 -27.33
CA THR A 119 7.52 -21.82 -26.11
C THR A 119 6.74 -23.08 -25.81
N ASP A 120 7.43 -24.13 -25.32
CA ASP A 120 6.87 -25.44 -25.12
C ASP A 120 6.90 -25.88 -23.64
N PRO A 121 5.82 -25.62 -22.88
CA PRO A 121 5.71 -26.05 -21.48
C PRO A 121 5.68 -27.59 -21.29
N ASN A 122 5.45 -28.37 -22.34
CA ASN A 122 5.50 -29.84 -22.22
C ASN A 122 6.91 -30.36 -21.87
N PHE A 123 7.97 -29.59 -22.19
CA PHE A 123 9.34 -29.94 -21.89
C PHE A 123 9.85 -29.39 -20.57
N GLY A 124 9.07 -28.60 -19.85
CA GLY A 124 9.42 -28.06 -18.54
C GLY A 124 8.87 -26.65 -18.27
N GLY A 125 9.07 -26.21 -17.05
CA GLY A 125 8.50 -24.96 -16.59
C GLY A 125 6.99 -25.02 -16.38
N ALA A 126 6.40 -23.88 -16.12
CA ALA A 126 4.94 -23.72 -16.04
C ALA A 126 4.58 -22.22 -16.09
N ILE A 127 3.32 -21.94 -16.41
CA ILE A 127 2.78 -20.58 -16.40
C ILE A 127 1.90 -20.46 -15.18
N TYR A 128 2.28 -19.56 -14.28
CA TYR A 128 1.55 -19.27 -13.04
C TYR A 128 0.84 -17.94 -13.15
N PHE A 129 -0.40 -17.88 -12.64
CA PHE A 129 -1.18 -16.65 -12.70
C PHE A 129 -2.14 -16.47 -11.54
N GLY A 130 -2.49 -15.22 -11.24
CA GLY A 130 -3.43 -14.88 -10.17
C GLY A 130 -3.42 -13.39 -9.85
N SER A 131 -4.40 -12.95 -9.06
CA SER A 131 -4.49 -11.59 -8.55
C SER A 131 -4.08 -11.52 -7.09
N TYR A 132 -3.50 -10.40 -6.68
CA TYR A 132 -3.15 -10.12 -5.30
C TYR A 132 -3.47 -8.68 -4.91
N GLY A 133 -3.41 -8.40 -3.61
CA GLY A 133 -3.79 -7.11 -3.04
C GLY A 133 -5.29 -6.98 -2.81
N ALA A 134 -5.70 -5.81 -2.33
CA ALA A 134 -7.09 -5.46 -2.08
C ALA A 134 -7.48 -4.26 -2.96
N SER A 135 -8.74 -4.27 -3.43
CA SER A 135 -9.27 -3.11 -4.17
C SER A 135 -9.17 -1.83 -3.31
N PRO A 136 -8.76 -0.68 -3.88
CA PRO A 136 -8.58 -0.39 -5.29
C PRO A 136 -7.15 -0.60 -5.84
N ASN A 137 -6.32 -1.38 -5.18
CA ASN A 137 -4.90 -1.55 -5.51
C ASN A 137 -4.55 -3.01 -5.86
N LYS A 138 -5.48 -3.75 -6.45
CA LYS A 138 -5.18 -5.11 -6.91
C LYS A 138 -4.20 -5.11 -8.06
N VAL A 139 -3.41 -6.18 -8.15
CA VAL A 139 -2.51 -6.44 -9.28
C VAL A 139 -2.72 -7.87 -9.75
N TYR A 140 -2.90 -8.05 -11.05
CA TYR A 140 -2.90 -9.37 -11.67
C TYR A 140 -1.52 -9.71 -12.20
N VAL A 141 -1.04 -10.91 -11.92
CA VAL A 141 0.29 -11.37 -12.34
C VAL A 141 0.18 -12.62 -13.18
N VAL A 142 0.93 -12.68 -14.27
CA VAL A 142 1.18 -13.89 -15.05
C VAL A 142 2.68 -14.09 -15.14
N THR A 143 3.17 -15.28 -14.81
CA THR A 143 4.60 -15.62 -14.87
C THR A 143 4.81 -16.84 -15.74
N TRP A 144 5.47 -16.66 -16.87
CA TRP A 144 6.01 -17.74 -17.70
C TRP A 144 7.34 -18.16 -17.10
N CYS A 145 7.36 -19.30 -16.44
CA CYS A 145 8.42 -19.70 -15.52
C CYS A 145 9.27 -20.82 -16.09
N ALA A 146 10.51 -20.53 -16.42
CA ALA A 146 11.52 -21.51 -16.88
C ALA A 146 11.02 -22.40 -18.04
N ILE A 147 10.31 -21.82 -19.01
CA ILE A 147 9.72 -22.57 -20.12
C ILE A 147 10.73 -22.75 -21.23
N PRO A 148 10.99 -23.98 -21.71
CA PRO A 148 11.82 -24.21 -22.89
C PRO A 148 11.24 -23.55 -24.13
N MET A 149 12.11 -23.05 -25.00
CA MET A 149 11.71 -22.61 -26.33
C MET A 149 11.47 -23.81 -27.23
N PHE A 150 10.40 -23.78 -28.01
CA PHE A 150 10.11 -24.86 -28.94
C PHE A 150 11.28 -25.13 -29.89
N SER A 151 11.59 -26.41 -30.14
CA SER A 151 12.74 -26.85 -30.96
C SER A 151 14.14 -26.47 -30.44
N CYS A 152 14.23 -25.67 -29.36
CA CYS A 152 15.47 -25.27 -28.70
C CYS A 152 15.38 -25.50 -27.19
N ASN A 153 15.04 -26.70 -26.75
CA ASN A 153 14.64 -26.98 -25.36
C ASN A 153 15.72 -26.72 -24.32
N GLN A 154 16.98 -26.51 -24.71
CA GLN A 154 18.05 -26.06 -23.82
C GLN A 154 18.04 -24.54 -23.57
N LEU A 155 17.28 -23.77 -24.35
CA LEU A 155 17.09 -22.33 -24.20
C LEU A 155 15.82 -22.09 -23.38
N ILE A 156 15.98 -21.46 -22.25
CA ILE A 156 14.90 -21.29 -21.26
C ILE A 156 14.42 -19.83 -21.28
N TYR A 157 13.12 -19.67 -21.43
CA TYR A 157 12.44 -18.40 -21.34
C TYR A 157 11.81 -18.20 -19.96
N THR A 158 11.97 -17.00 -19.39
CA THR A 158 11.31 -16.60 -18.15
C THR A 158 10.90 -15.14 -18.21
N SER A 159 9.61 -14.89 -18.02
CA SER A 159 9.05 -13.53 -18.01
C SER A 159 7.86 -13.38 -17.07
N GLN A 160 7.47 -12.14 -16.81
CA GLN A 160 6.32 -11.82 -15.97
C GLN A 160 5.56 -10.61 -16.51
N LEU A 161 4.24 -10.70 -16.47
CA LEU A 161 3.28 -9.63 -16.72
C LEU A 161 2.66 -9.19 -15.39
N ARG A 162 2.49 -7.87 -15.21
CA ARG A 162 1.62 -7.30 -14.15
C ARG A 162 0.63 -6.32 -14.76
N MET A 163 -0.62 -6.41 -14.29
CA MET A 163 -1.71 -5.50 -14.66
C MET A 163 -2.27 -4.88 -13.39
N TYR A 164 -2.39 -3.56 -13.34
CA TYR A 164 -2.72 -2.80 -12.12
C TYR A 164 -4.15 -2.27 -12.16
N GLU A 165 -4.94 -2.57 -11.10
CA GLU A 165 -6.26 -2.00 -10.89
C GLU A 165 -6.21 -0.46 -10.84
N GLY A 166 -7.23 0.21 -11.37
CA GLY A 166 -7.42 1.65 -11.32
C GLY A 166 -6.47 2.49 -12.17
N SER A 167 -5.18 2.17 -12.19
CA SER A 167 -4.22 2.88 -13.05
C SER A 167 -4.17 2.33 -14.47
N ASN A 168 -4.63 1.12 -14.69
CA ASN A 168 -4.53 0.37 -15.96
C ASN A 168 -3.10 0.30 -16.52
N LYS A 169 -2.10 0.47 -15.64
CA LYS A 169 -0.69 0.33 -15.97
C LYS A 169 -0.37 -1.15 -16.21
N ILE A 170 0.54 -1.39 -17.15
CA ILE A 170 1.11 -2.71 -17.44
C ILE A 170 2.60 -2.66 -17.12
N GLU A 171 3.12 -3.71 -16.49
CA GLU A 171 4.56 -3.93 -16.38
C GLU A 171 4.91 -5.28 -16.96
N MET A 172 6.00 -5.32 -17.70
CA MET A 172 6.56 -6.53 -18.31
C MET A 172 7.99 -6.70 -17.83
N TYR A 173 8.33 -7.89 -17.33
CA TYR A 173 9.66 -8.24 -16.87
C TYR A 173 10.16 -9.45 -17.64
N LEU A 174 11.37 -9.34 -18.16
CA LEU A 174 12.06 -10.43 -18.85
C LEU A 174 13.33 -10.79 -18.07
N GLN A 175 13.32 -11.94 -17.41
CA GLN A 175 14.51 -12.47 -16.76
C GLN A 175 15.47 -13.00 -17.80
N ASP A 176 14.96 -13.78 -18.75
CA ASP A 176 15.73 -14.31 -19.85
C ASP A 176 14.86 -14.54 -21.09
N ARG A 177 15.29 -14.00 -22.21
CA ARG A 177 14.70 -14.23 -23.53
C ARG A 177 15.84 -14.54 -24.50
N PRO A 178 16.19 -15.85 -24.69
CA PRO A 178 17.20 -16.27 -25.65
C PRO A 178 16.66 -16.31 -27.08
N LEU A 179 17.54 -16.50 -28.07
CA LEU A 179 17.19 -16.64 -29.47
C LEU A 179 17.26 -18.10 -29.93
N CYS A 180 16.16 -18.67 -30.38
CA CYS A 180 16.08 -19.95 -31.06
C CYS A 180 16.10 -19.72 -32.58
N LEU A 181 17.28 -19.64 -33.22
CA LEU A 181 17.41 -19.35 -34.62
C LEU A 181 16.96 -20.50 -35.53
N THR A 182 16.89 -21.71 -35.01
CA THR A 182 16.50 -22.92 -35.77
C THR A 182 14.98 -23.05 -35.92
N TRP A 183 14.21 -22.22 -35.22
CA TRP A 183 12.77 -22.23 -35.27
C TRP A 183 12.20 -20.80 -35.33
N ASN A 184 11.17 -20.56 -36.17
CA ASN A 184 10.59 -19.23 -36.43
C ASN A 184 11.64 -18.12 -36.71
N GLY A 185 12.84 -18.49 -37.12
CA GLY A 185 13.96 -17.55 -37.33
C GLY A 185 14.38 -16.79 -36.07
N GLY A 186 13.95 -17.23 -34.86
CA GLY A 186 14.19 -16.51 -33.61
C GLY A 186 13.28 -15.31 -33.40
N ALA A 187 12.19 -15.21 -34.15
CA ALA A 187 11.24 -14.10 -34.05
C ALA A 187 10.60 -14.00 -32.64
N GLY A 188 10.27 -12.78 -32.24
CA GLY A 188 9.51 -12.50 -31.03
C GLY A 188 9.06 -11.06 -31.02
N ILE A 189 7.86 -10.79 -30.49
CA ILE A 189 7.26 -9.45 -30.45
C ILE A 189 6.96 -9.07 -29.01
N GLN A 190 7.33 -7.84 -28.61
CA GLN A 190 7.07 -7.28 -27.29
C GLN A 190 6.30 -5.96 -27.39
N GLY A 191 5.09 -5.91 -26.83
CA GLY A 191 4.25 -4.72 -26.87
C GLY A 191 2.79 -5.00 -26.57
N THR A 192 1.93 -4.15 -27.10
CA THR A 192 0.47 -4.23 -26.96
C THR A 192 -0.21 -3.99 -28.30
N VAL A 193 -1.38 -4.55 -28.50
CA VAL A 193 -2.21 -4.38 -29.71
C VAL A 193 -3.69 -4.43 -29.36
N ASP A 194 -4.49 -3.52 -29.95
CA ASP A 194 -5.93 -3.47 -29.74
C ASP A 194 -6.71 -4.56 -30.50
N ALA A 195 -8.02 -4.63 -30.31
CA ALA A 195 -8.90 -5.62 -30.91
C ALA A 195 -9.04 -5.50 -32.44
N THR A 196 -8.53 -4.45 -33.03
CA THR A 196 -8.63 -4.19 -34.48
C THR A 196 -7.27 -4.09 -35.16
N SER A 197 -6.19 -4.29 -34.40
CA SER A 197 -4.81 -4.04 -34.82
C SER A 197 -4.59 -2.63 -35.39
N THR A 198 -5.38 -1.66 -34.95
CA THR A 198 -5.27 -0.26 -35.36
C THR A 198 -4.35 0.52 -34.45
N ASN A 199 -4.49 0.30 -33.13
CA ASN A 199 -3.64 0.89 -32.11
C ASN A 199 -2.72 -0.18 -31.53
N PHE A 200 -1.45 0.15 -31.45
CA PHE A 200 -0.41 -0.76 -30.94
C PHE A 200 0.77 0.04 -30.42
N ASP A 201 1.47 -0.50 -29.45
CA ASP A 201 2.66 0.08 -28.86
C ASP A 201 3.72 -1.00 -28.70
N ILE A 202 4.87 -0.85 -29.38
CA ILE A 202 5.95 -1.83 -29.44
C ILE A 202 7.18 -1.28 -28.73
N VAL A 203 7.83 -2.11 -27.92
CA VAL A 203 9.09 -1.76 -27.26
C VAL A 203 10.19 -1.57 -28.30
N ASN A 204 10.91 -0.46 -28.24
CA ASN A 204 12.13 -0.27 -29.01
C ASN A 204 13.31 -0.92 -28.29
N ASP A 205 14.10 -1.72 -29.01
CA ASP A 205 15.22 -2.43 -28.40
C ASP A 205 16.34 -1.46 -28.00
N PRO A 206 16.73 -1.43 -26.70
CA PRO A 206 17.70 -0.44 -26.21
C PRO A 206 19.15 -0.80 -26.54
N ILE A 207 19.41 -2.04 -26.97
CA ILE A 207 20.78 -2.58 -27.18
C ILE A 207 21.17 -2.55 -28.67
N ILE A 208 20.19 -2.80 -29.54
CA ILE A 208 20.44 -2.84 -30.98
C ILE A 208 20.64 -1.41 -31.53
N LEU A 209 21.68 -1.21 -32.31
CA LEU A 209 21.99 0.09 -32.91
C LEU A 209 20.79 0.62 -33.72
N GLY A 210 20.37 1.83 -33.43
CA GLY A 210 19.23 2.48 -34.07
C GLY A 210 17.89 2.19 -33.37
N ASN A 211 17.90 1.48 -32.26
CA ASN A 211 16.75 1.18 -31.41
C ASN A 211 15.52 0.68 -32.22
N PRO A 212 15.66 -0.37 -33.03
CA PRO A 212 14.55 -0.88 -33.82
C PRO A 212 13.45 -1.45 -32.93
N PRO A 213 12.18 -1.48 -33.37
CA PRO A 213 11.12 -2.08 -32.60
C PRO A 213 11.37 -3.59 -32.42
N ARG A 214 11.04 -4.11 -31.24
CA ARG A 214 10.98 -5.55 -30.92
C ARG A 214 9.76 -6.19 -31.60
N ASN A 215 9.80 -6.18 -32.92
CA ASN A 215 8.76 -6.61 -33.83
C ASN A 215 9.40 -7.39 -35.00
N PHE A 216 8.62 -8.24 -35.68
CA PHE A 216 9.14 -8.92 -36.86
C PHE A 216 9.65 -7.92 -37.93
N PRO A 217 10.77 -8.13 -38.59
CA PRO A 217 11.70 -9.25 -38.46
C PRO A 217 12.90 -9.00 -37.52
N THR A 218 12.83 -8.06 -36.60
CA THR A 218 13.93 -7.74 -35.67
C THR A 218 14.22 -8.94 -34.75
N LEU A 219 15.49 -9.33 -34.68
CA LEU A 219 15.97 -10.36 -33.75
C LEU A 219 16.58 -9.69 -32.54
N TRP A 220 16.11 -10.04 -31.37
CA TRP A 220 16.52 -9.41 -30.12
C TRP A 220 16.59 -10.43 -28.95
N THR A 221 17.38 -10.12 -27.97
CA THR A 221 17.47 -10.87 -26.69
C THR A 221 17.22 -9.93 -25.52
N ALA A 222 16.84 -10.46 -24.39
CA ALA A 222 16.69 -9.69 -23.17
C ALA A 222 17.18 -10.49 -21.95
N THR A 223 17.81 -9.78 -20.99
CA THR A 223 18.23 -10.36 -19.72
C THR A 223 18.05 -9.31 -18.61
N ASN A 224 17.22 -9.65 -17.61
CA ASN A 224 16.94 -8.77 -16.47
C ASN A 224 16.45 -7.37 -16.87
N GLU A 225 15.45 -7.31 -17.72
CA GLU A 225 14.81 -6.08 -18.18
C GLU A 225 13.41 -5.92 -17.60
N GLY A 226 13.04 -4.66 -17.28
CA GLY A 226 11.69 -4.24 -16.91
C GLY A 226 11.19 -3.13 -17.83
N TRP A 227 9.91 -3.18 -18.17
CA TRP A 227 9.22 -2.20 -19.00
C TRP A 227 7.87 -1.86 -18.40
N GLU A 228 7.51 -0.58 -18.37
CA GLU A 228 6.17 -0.13 -18.00
C GLU A 228 5.46 0.51 -19.19
N PHE A 229 4.17 0.26 -19.26
CA PHE A 229 3.26 0.84 -20.23
C PHE A 229 2.20 1.63 -19.43
N ILE A 230 2.25 2.95 -19.54
CA ILE A 230 1.33 3.87 -18.86
C ILE A 230 0.30 4.35 -19.88
N PRO A 231 -1.01 4.18 -19.64
CA PRO A 231 -2.03 4.64 -20.58
C PRO A 231 -1.86 6.12 -20.95
N ASN A 232 -1.88 6.41 -22.24
CA ASN A 232 -1.81 7.76 -22.79
C ASN A 232 -3.08 8.02 -23.63
N GLY A 233 -4.16 8.35 -22.95
CA GLY A 233 -5.51 8.38 -23.51
C GLY A 233 -6.05 6.97 -23.75
N ILE A 234 -6.83 6.80 -24.82
CA ILE A 234 -7.52 5.55 -25.17
C ILE A 234 -6.92 4.83 -26.39
N THR A 235 -5.84 5.34 -26.96
CA THR A 235 -5.28 4.84 -28.24
C THR A 235 -3.80 4.47 -28.16
N SER A 236 -3.12 4.73 -27.04
CA SER A 236 -1.69 4.47 -26.92
C SER A 236 -1.24 4.30 -25.48
N PHE A 237 -0.02 3.80 -25.29
CA PHE A 237 0.72 3.74 -24.04
C PHE A 237 2.06 4.48 -24.16
N ASN A 238 2.47 5.17 -23.10
CA ASN A 238 3.84 5.62 -22.94
C ASN A 238 4.66 4.44 -22.41
N ILE A 239 5.74 4.09 -23.13
CA ILE A 239 6.62 2.97 -22.77
C ILE A 239 7.90 3.52 -22.14
N ASN A 240 8.23 3.07 -20.93
CA ASN A 240 9.46 3.41 -20.25
C ASN A 240 10.19 2.13 -19.79
N GLN A 241 11.52 2.17 -19.82
CA GLN A 241 12.32 1.12 -19.19
C GLN A 241 12.36 1.37 -17.68
N ILE A 242 12.15 0.32 -16.90
CA ILE A 242 12.15 0.35 -15.42
C ILE A 242 13.15 -0.69 -14.88
N PRO A 243 13.57 -0.59 -13.61
CA PRO A 243 14.37 -1.63 -12.96
C PRO A 243 13.71 -3.00 -13.05
N PHE A 244 14.53 -4.05 -13.19
CA PHE A 244 14.04 -5.43 -13.18
C PHE A 244 13.68 -5.85 -11.75
N THR A 245 12.39 -5.82 -11.41
CA THR A 245 11.86 -6.15 -10.07
C THR A 245 10.64 -7.08 -10.16
N PRO A 246 10.80 -8.30 -10.74
CA PRO A 246 9.70 -9.25 -10.80
C PRO A 246 9.29 -9.69 -9.39
N VAL A 247 8.02 -10.10 -9.25
CA VAL A 247 7.55 -10.73 -8.01
C VAL A 247 7.68 -12.24 -8.12
N ALA A 248 7.83 -12.89 -6.96
CA ALA A 248 7.88 -14.34 -6.90
C ALA A 248 6.51 -14.96 -7.23
N ALA A 249 6.52 -16.10 -7.93
CA ALA A 249 5.35 -16.95 -8.09
C ALA A 249 5.45 -18.15 -7.12
N GLY A 250 4.40 -18.43 -6.36
CA GLY A 250 4.38 -19.55 -5.41
C GLY A 250 3.51 -19.28 -4.18
N ASN A 251 3.44 -20.24 -3.28
CA ASN A 251 2.75 -20.13 -2.01
C ASN A 251 3.64 -19.44 -0.97
N THR A 252 3.10 -18.42 -0.31
CA THR A 252 3.81 -17.73 0.76
C THR A 252 3.67 -18.49 2.07
N THR A 253 4.81 -18.73 2.73
CA THR A 253 4.89 -19.23 4.10
C THR A 253 5.36 -18.09 5.01
N TRP A 254 4.55 -17.75 6.00
CA TRP A 254 4.88 -16.71 6.96
C TRP A 254 5.60 -17.33 8.17
N THR A 255 6.68 -16.70 8.59
CA THR A 255 7.43 -17.12 9.78
C THR A 255 7.71 -15.94 10.71
N ASP A 256 7.92 -16.24 11.99
CA ASP A 256 8.47 -15.31 12.97
C ASP A 256 10.00 -15.20 12.83
N ALA A 257 10.62 -14.35 13.66
CA ALA A 257 12.08 -14.17 13.69
C ALA A 257 12.88 -15.43 14.11
N LEU A 258 12.21 -16.42 14.68
CA LEU A 258 12.81 -17.72 15.07
C LEU A 258 12.66 -18.77 13.97
N GLY A 259 11.96 -18.44 12.86
CA GLY A 259 11.67 -19.35 11.76
C GLY A 259 10.46 -20.27 11.99
N ASN A 260 9.67 -20.05 13.05
CA ASN A 260 8.45 -20.82 13.27
C ASN A 260 7.39 -20.39 12.25
N ILE A 261 6.69 -21.35 11.64
CA ILE A 261 5.58 -21.06 10.72
C ILE A 261 4.39 -20.52 11.51
N ILE A 262 3.94 -19.32 11.15
CA ILE A 262 2.80 -18.63 11.76
C ILE A 262 1.58 -18.57 10.85
N GLY A 263 1.74 -18.87 9.55
CA GLY A 263 0.65 -18.93 8.59
C GLY A 263 1.09 -19.26 7.18
N LEU A 264 0.11 -19.49 6.31
CA LEU A 264 0.29 -19.79 4.89
C LEU A 264 -0.66 -18.94 4.06
N GLY A 265 -0.23 -18.60 2.84
CA GLY A 265 -1.06 -17.89 1.86
C GLY A 265 -0.81 -16.39 1.79
N SER A 266 -1.66 -15.71 1.01
CA SER A 266 -1.51 -14.29 0.68
C SER A 266 -1.77 -13.33 1.83
N SER A 267 -2.42 -13.80 2.90
CA SER A 267 -2.82 -12.94 4.01
C SER A 267 -2.87 -13.73 5.30
N ILE A 268 -2.32 -13.15 6.37
CA ILE A 268 -2.45 -13.66 7.73
C ILE A 268 -2.78 -12.52 8.69
N ASN A 269 -3.50 -12.84 9.77
CA ASN A 269 -3.71 -11.91 10.87
C ASN A 269 -2.72 -12.20 11.99
N VAL A 270 -1.99 -11.16 12.42
CA VAL A 270 -1.06 -11.21 13.54
C VAL A 270 -1.52 -10.26 14.64
N MET A 271 -1.12 -10.50 15.88
CA MET A 271 -1.45 -9.64 17.03
C MET A 271 -0.16 -9.46 17.86
N PRO A 272 0.80 -8.65 17.38
CA PRO A 272 2.05 -8.45 18.11
C PRO A 272 1.79 -7.70 19.42
N SER A 273 2.40 -8.18 20.51
CA SER A 273 2.42 -7.49 21.81
C SER A 273 3.72 -6.72 22.07
N ILE A 274 4.74 -6.99 21.27
CA ILE A 274 6.03 -6.33 21.22
C ILE A 274 6.43 -6.10 19.78
N THR A 275 7.33 -5.16 19.51
CA THR A 275 7.89 -4.95 18.17
C THR A 275 8.40 -6.27 17.60
N THR A 276 7.84 -6.69 16.48
CA THR A 276 8.07 -8.01 15.89
C THR A 276 8.31 -7.88 14.39
N THR A 277 9.35 -8.53 13.88
CA THR A 277 9.60 -8.69 12.46
C THR A 277 9.04 -10.03 12.00
N TYR A 278 8.22 -9.98 10.95
CA TYR A 278 7.65 -11.12 10.28
C TYR A 278 8.31 -11.32 8.93
N TYR A 279 8.47 -12.57 8.53
CA TYR A 279 9.10 -12.94 7.27
C TYR A 279 8.10 -13.67 6.39
N ALA A 280 8.03 -13.26 5.13
CA ALA A 280 7.34 -13.99 4.09
C ALA A 280 8.38 -14.78 3.29
N ASN A 281 8.27 -16.08 3.32
CA ASN A 281 9.13 -17.00 2.59
C ASN A 281 8.33 -17.59 1.44
N MET A 282 8.83 -17.44 0.22
CA MET A 282 8.22 -18.01 -0.96
C MET A 282 9.21 -18.89 -1.68
N ASN A 283 8.85 -20.13 -1.88
CA ASN A 283 9.59 -21.02 -2.77
C ASN A 283 9.14 -20.71 -4.19
N SER A 284 9.94 -19.90 -4.89
CA SER A 284 9.70 -19.62 -6.31
C SER A 284 10.17 -20.81 -7.13
N LEU A 285 9.28 -21.32 -7.97
CA LEU A 285 9.62 -22.39 -8.92
C LEU A 285 10.58 -21.90 -10.01
N CYS A 286 10.69 -20.58 -10.21
CA CYS A 286 11.53 -19.97 -11.25
C CYS A 286 12.91 -19.53 -10.77
N SER A 287 13.06 -19.14 -9.49
CA SER A 287 14.27 -18.44 -9.01
C SER A 287 14.76 -18.88 -7.62
N GLY A 288 14.30 -20.00 -7.10
CA GLY A 288 14.68 -20.46 -5.76
C GLY A 288 13.84 -19.85 -4.64
N SER A 289 14.34 -19.91 -3.40
CA SER A 289 13.65 -19.35 -2.24
C SER A 289 13.86 -17.85 -2.17
N LEU A 290 12.77 -17.09 -2.05
CA LEU A 290 12.78 -15.65 -1.81
C LEU A 290 12.27 -15.39 -0.39
N VAL A 291 12.85 -14.42 0.28
CA VAL A 291 12.46 -14.01 1.63
C VAL A 291 12.34 -12.50 1.64
N ASP A 292 11.24 -12.03 2.18
CA ASP A 292 10.99 -10.62 2.45
C ASP A 292 10.55 -10.43 3.90
N SER A 293 10.63 -9.24 4.46
CA SER A 293 10.31 -8.99 5.86
C SER A 293 9.60 -7.66 6.07
N VAL A 294 8.73 -7.65 7.07
CA VAL A 294 8.04 -6.45 7.55
C VAL A 294 8.14 -6.38 9.06
N THR A 295 8.44 -5.20 9.57
CA THR A 295 8.52 -4.94 11.01
C THR A 295 7.28 -4.18 11.48
N ILE A 296 6.54 -4.78 12.41
CA ILE A 296 5.46 -4.12 13.13
C ILE A 296 6.02 -3.60 14.45
N THR A 297 6.21 -2.30 14.52
CA THR A 297 6.61 -1.62 15.76
C THR A 297 5.39 -1.49 16.66
N VAL A 298 5.44 -2.06 17.86
CA VAL A 298 4.36 -1.93 18.85
C VAL A 298 4.67 -0.77 19.76
N GLY A 299 4.00 0.36 19.52
CA GLY A 299 3.98 1.49 20.42
C GLY A 299 3.01 1.23 21.58
N SER A 300 3.19 1.96 22.66
CA SER A 300 2.38 1.79 23.86
C SER A 300 0.97 2.32 23.68
N SER A 301 -0.03 1.64 24.23
CA SER A 301 -1.33 2.24 24.44
C SER A 301 -1.22 3.31 25.53
N ILE A 302 -1.59 4.55 25.19
CA ILE A 302 -1.50 5.67 26.12
C ILE A 302 -2.80 5.78 26.88
N THR A 303 -2.73 5.77 28.22
CA THR A 303 -3.85 6.13 29.09
C THR A 303 -3.50 7.38 29.88
N SER A 304 -4.49 8.11 30.33
CA SER A 304 -4.29 9.29 31.16
C SER A 304 -5.33 9.37 32.28
N ASN A 305 -4.90 9.88 33.44
CA ASN A 305 -5.80 10.31 34.47
C ASN A 305 -6.16 11.78 34.24
N VAL A 306 -7.42 12.10 34.38
CA VAL A 306 -7.93 13.46 34.18
C VAL A 306 -8.67 13.90 35.44
N SER A 307 -8.36 15.11 35.89
CA SER A 307 -9.07 15.77 36.98
C SER A 307 -9.58 17.12 36.52
N THR A 308 -10.68 17.57 37.10
CA THR A 308 -11.37 18.80 36.71
C THR A 308 -11.60 19.72 37.87
N ILE A 309 -11.61 21.03 37.60
CA ILE A 309 -12.16 22.08 38.43
C ILE A 309 -13.28 22.71 37.64
N ASN A 310 -14.49 22.73 38.21
CA ASN A 310 -15.64 23.34 37.56
C ASN A 310 -15.46 24.85 37.41
N ALA A 311 -16.14 25.39 36.42
CA ALA A 311 -16.20 26.85 36.26
C ALA A 311 -16.97 27.46 37.45
N SER A 312 -16.51 28.62 37.89
CA SER A 312 -17.28 29.45 38.84
C SER A 312 -18.53 30.02 38.16
N CYS A 313 -19.28 30.83 38.87
CA CYS A 313 -20.41 31.58 38.30
C CYS A 313 -20.03 32.47 37.10
N LYS A 314 -18.72 32.78 36.91
CA LYS A 314 -18.22 33.55 35.78
C LYS A 314 -18.29 32.74 34.48
N GLY A 315 -18.08 31.42 34.54
CA GLY A 315 -18.33 30.49 33.45
C GLY A 315 -17.22 30.30 32.44
N ASP A 316 -16.05 30.92 32.62
CA ASP A 316 -14.91 30.85 31.71
C ASP A 316 -13.56 30.53 32.41
N ASP A 317 -13.63 29.98 33.62
CA ASP A 317 -12.48 29.73 34.49
C ASP A 317 -12.34 28.27 34.95
N ALA A 318 -12.99 27.35 34.24
CA ALA A 318 -12.80 25.92 34.49
C ALA A 318 -11.41 25.43 34.09
N GLN A 319 -10.99 24.32 34.70
CA GLN A 319 -9.70 23.73 34.47
C GLN A 319 -9.82 22.21 34.27
N ILE A 320 -9.01 21.68 33.32
CA ILE A 320 -8.81 20.25 33.10
C ILE A 320 -7.32 19.96 33.25
N THR A 321 -6.96 19.12 34.20
CA THR A 321 -5.58 18.64 34.38
C THR A 321 -5.46 17.23 33.85
N VAL A 322 -4.54 17.01 32.91
CA VAL A 322 -4.25 15.72 32.28
C VAL A 322 -2.91 15.21 32.79
N LEU A 323 -2.89 14.03 33.34
CA LEU A 323 -1.70 13.30 33.79
C LEU A 323 -1.57 12.01 32.96
N PRO A 324 -0.67 11.95 31.97
CA PRO A 324 -0.37 10.71 31.27
C PRO A 324 0.15 9.63 32.21
N ASN A 325 -0.31 8.39 32.03
CA ASN A 325 0.16 7.28 32.84
C ASN A 325 1.53 6.81 32.33
N GLN A 326 2.56 6.90 33.17
CA GLN A 326 3.96 6.65 32.85
C GLN A 326 4.34 5.16 32.76
N GLY A 327 3.39 4.24 32.60
CA GLY A 327 3.69 2.80 32.66
C GLY A 327 4.55 2.27 31.51
N ILE A 328 4.31 2.71 30.30
CA ILE A 328 4.95 2.18 29.10
C ILE A 328 5.41 3.31 28.16
N THR A 329 4.77 4.48 28.17
CA THR A 329 5.18 5.66 27.40
C THR A 329 6.16 6.53 28.16
N GLN A 330 7.13 7.08 27.44
CA GLN A 330 8.11 8.00 28.02
C GLN A 330 7.84 9.43 27.54
N PRO A 331 7.99 10.43 28.43
CA PRO A 331 7.92 11.81 28.03
C PRO A 331 9.09 12.18 27.08
N PRO A 332 9.00 13.24 26.29
CA PRO A 332 7.94 14.24 26.33
C PRO A 332 6.69 13.84 25.56
N TRP A 333 5.51 14.25 26.02
CA TRP A 333 4.23 14.06 25.32
C TRP A 333 3.71 15.36 24.73
N THR A 334 2.84 15.22 23.73
CA THR A 334 1.94 16.29 23.28
C THR A 334 0.56 16.02 23.85
N ILE A 335 -0.05 16.99 24.52
CA ILE A 335 -1.41 16.89 25.04
C ILE A 335 -2.31 17.87 24.29
N ASN A 336 -3.36 17.36 23.68
CA ASN A 336 -4.39 18.14 23.01
C ASN A 336 -5.68 18.09 23.81
N LEU A 337 -6.31 19.22 24.03
CA LEU A 337 -7.69 19.28 24.48
C LEU A 337 -8.56 19.50 23.24
N LEU A 338 -9.49 18.58 22.99
CA LEU A 338 -10.37 18.58 21.84
C LEU A 338 -11.82 18.81 22.27
N ASN A 339 -12.63 19.39 21.41
CA ASN A 339 -14.08 19.35 21.54
C ASN A 339 -14.63 17.99 21.07
N LEU A 340 -15.93 17.74 21.25
CA LEU A 340 -16.56 16.47 20.84
C LEU A 340 -16.55 16.22 19.32
N ASN A 341 -16.31 17.24 18.51
CA ASN A 341 -16.18 17.11 17.07
C ASN A 341 -14.73 16.78 16.64
N GLY A 342 -13.81 16.60 17.60
CA GLY A 342 -12.40 16.29 17.32
C GLY A 342 -11.53 17.52 16.99
N SER A 343 -12.08 18.74 17.02
CA SER A 343 -11.28 19.95 16.79
C SER A 343 -10.47 20.33 18.02
N VAL A 344 -9.23 20.74 17.82
CA VAL A 344 -8.31 21.15 18.88
C VAL A 344 -8.79 22.48 19.50
N VAL A 345 -8.99 22.49 20.80
CA VAL A 345 -9.29 23.67 21.61
C VAL A 345 -8.01 24.29 22.14
N GLN A 346 -7.13 23.49 22.75
CA GLN A 346 -5.82 23.89 23.26
C GLN A 346 -4.82 22.77 23.04
N THR A 347 -3.53 23.11 22.90
CA THR A 347 -2.43 22.14 22.76
C THR A 347 -1.27 22.51 23.66
N GLN A 348 -0.62 21.50 24.27
CA GLN A 348 0.63 21.65 24.96
C GLN A 348 1.61 20.58 24.49
N ASN A 349 2.76 21.06 23.99
CA ASN A 349 3.87 20.19 23.54
C ASN A 349 4.91 20.06 24.65
N ASN A 350 5.76 19.02 24.54
CA ASN A 350 6.89 18.74 25.43
C ASN A 350 6.49 18.60 26.91
N VAL A 351 5.38 17.97 27.18
CA VAL A 351 4.89 17.72 28.55
C VAL A 351 5.68 16.58 29.17
N MET A 352 6.31 16.84 30.34
CA MET A 352 7.14 15.85 31.04
C MET A 352 6.37 15.07 32.11
N ASN A 353 5.32 15.63 32.66
CA ASN A 353 4.50 14.99 33.72
C ASN A 353 3.00 15.20 33.45
N SER A 354 2.48 16.38 33.80
CA SER A 354 1.08 16.73 33.64
C SER A 354 0.93 18.11 33.05
N HIS A 355 -0.21 18.41 32.50
CA HIS A 355 -0.57 19.74 32.02
C HIS A 355 -1.99 20.10 32.44
N SER A 356 -2.21 21.39 32.80
CA SER A 356 -3.50 21.95 33.15
C SER A 356 -3.93 22.95 32.12
N PHE A 357 -5.01 22.63 31.41
CA PHE A 357 -5.73 23.55 30.53
C PHE A 357 -6.64 24.43 31.37
N THR A 358 -6.58 25.73 31.20
CA THR A 358 -7.33 26.73 31.96
C THR A 358 -8.19 27.59 31.05
N ASN A 359 -9.03 28.44 31.63
CA ASN A 359 -9.96 29.33 30.93
C ASN A 359 -10.93 28.55 30.04
N LEU A 360 -11.49 27.47 30.58
CA LEU A 360 -12.44 26.63 29.88
C LEU A 360 -13.88 26.96 30.25
N PHE A 361 -14.77 26.84 29.27
CA PHE A 361 -16.21 26.90 29.52
C PHE A 361 -16.73 25.55 30.02
N PRO A 362 -17.85 25.53 30.75
CA PRO A 362 -18.56 24.30 31.09
C PRO A 362 -18.88 23.52 29.80
N GLY A 363 -18.65 22.21 29.81
CA GLY A 363 -18.89 21.38 28.63
C GLY A 363 -18.15 20.07 28.67
N SER A 364 -18.29 19.30 27.58
CA SER A 364 -17.61 18.03 27.39
C SER A 364 -16.45 18.21 26.43
N TYR A 365 -15.30 17.61 26.78
CA TYR A 365 -14.05 17.66 26.08
C TYR A 365 -13.45 16.27 25.93
N MET A 366 -12.46 16.14 25.08
CA MET A 366 -11.60 14.96 24.95
C MET A 366 -10.15 15.36 25.20
N ALA A 367 -9.51 14.75 26.18
CA ALA A 367 -8.08 14.90 26.43
C ALA A 367 -7.32 13.83 25.65
N GLN A 368 -6.56 14.23 24.65
CA GLN A 368 -5.72 13.36 23.82
C GLN A 368 -4.26 13.51 24.22
N VAL A 369 -3.62 12.41 24.56
CA VAL A 369 -2.17 12.34 24.80
C VAL A 369 -1.51 11.65 23.63
N VAL A 370 -0.48 12.25 23.03
CA VAL A 370 0.27 11.73 21.88
C VAL A 370 1.72 11.57 22.26
N GLU A 371 2.32 10.43 21.94
CA GLU A 371 3.75 10.19 22.00
C GLU A 371 4.38 10.55 20.64
N PRO A 372 5.25 11.58 20.57
CA PRO A 372 5.75 12.06 19.28
C PRO A 372 6.61 11.04 18.50
N ASN A 373 7.30 10.14 19.19
CA ASN A 373 8.22 9.19 18.54
C ASN A 373 7.50 8.05 17.81
N SER A 374 6.43 7.52 18.41
CA SER A 374 5.64 6.42 17.81
C SER A 374 4.39 6.91 17.11
N GLY A 375 3.97 8.16 17.35
CA GLY A 375 2.68 8.68 16.91
C GLY A 375 1.47 8.08 17.65
N CYS A 376 1.72 7.19 18.62
CA CYS A 376 0.65 6.59 19.41
C CYS A 376 -0.08 7.62 20.25
N SER A 377 -1.39 7.48 20.35
CA SER A 377 -2.21 8.39 21.15
C SER A 377 -3.25 7.64 21.95
N GLY A 378 -3.70 8.29 23.04
CA GLY A 378 -4.84 7.84 23.84
C GLY A 378 -5.77 9.00 24.09
N VAL A 379 -7.06 8.73 24.18
CA VAL A 379 -8.09 9.73 24.40
C VAL A 379 -8.89 9.40 25.65
N THR A 380 -9.10 10.39 26.51
CA THR A 380 -9.95 10.29 27.70
C THR A 380 -11.06 11.34 27.63
N ASN A 381 -12.31 10.92 27.70
CA ASN A 381 -13.43 11.84 27.74
C ASN A 381 -13.51 12.49 29.11
N VAL A 382 -13.79 13.79 29.15
CA VAL A 382 -13.85 14.58 30.35
C VAL A 382 -14.96 15.64 30.23
N SER A 383 -15.64 15.91 31.31
CA SER A 383 -16.61 17.00 31.36
C SER A 383 -16.33 17.92 32.55
N VAL A 384 -16.52 19.20 32.35
CA VAL A 384 -16.45 20.23 33.38
C VAL A 384 -17.85 20.86 33.55
N GLY A 385 -18.27 20.96 34.76
CA GLY A 385 -19.52 21.61 35.14
C GLY A 385 -19.33 23.10 35.44
N GLN A 386 -20.40 23.73 35.83
CA GLN A 386 -20.39 25.05 36.41
C GLN A 386 -20.92 24.97 37.82
N ASP A 387 -20.21 25.58 38.76
CA ASP A 387 -20.67 25.63 40.14
C ASP A 387 -21.85 26.61 40.26
N SER A 388 -22.97 26.11 40.70
CA SER A 388 -24.17 26.89 40.91
C SER A 388 -24.19 27.39 42.38
N ILE A 389 -23.53 28.48 42.64
CA ILE A 389 -23.64 29.15 43.93
C ILE A 389 -24.74 30.19 43.78
N PHE A 390 -25.95 29.86 44.29
CA PHE A 390 -27.06 30.80 44.24
C PHE A 390 -26.75 32.02 45.09
N LEU A 391 -26.91 33.21 44.50
CA LEU A 391 -26.89 34.45 45.22
C LEU A 391 -28.23 34.60 45.99
N ASN A 392 -28.17 34.55 47.30
CA ASN A 392 -29.31 34.76 48.15
C ASN A 392 -29.27 36.18 48.71
N LEU A 393 -30.41 36.82 48.69
CA LEU A 393 -30.61 38.13 49.25
C LEU A 393 -31.58 38.05 50.41
N SER A 394 -31.16 38.43 51.62
CA SER A 394 -32.02 38.61 52.75
C SER A 394 -32.26 40.07 52.99
N ILE A 395 -33.54 40.45 53.16
CA ILE A 395 -33.93 41.82 53.35
C ILE A 395 -34.65 41.88 54.71
N SER A 396 -34.22 42.74 55.58
CA SER A 396 -34.95 43.11 56.83
C SER A 396 -35.30 44.59 56.79
N GLN A 397 -36.49 44.89 57.30
CA GLN A 397 -36.96 46.28 57.34
C GLN A 397 -37.40 46.61 58.74
N GLN A 398 -37.23 47.86 59.10
CA GLN A 398 -37.80 48.49 60.28
C GLN A 398 -38.70 49.65 59.79
N ASN A 399 -39.97 49.56 60.20
CA ASN A 399 -40.92 50.60 59.85
C ASN A 399 -40.66 51.88 60.70
N VAL A 400 -41.11 53.02 60.19
CA VAL A 400 -41.13 54.27 60.96
C VAL A 400 -41.85 54.13 62.27
N SER A 401 -41.32 54.70 63.33
CA SER A 401 -41.93 54.59 64.71
C SER A 401 -43.21 55.40 64.85
N CYS A 402 -43.43 56.44 64.06
CA CYS A 402 -44.61 57.26 64.02
C CYS A 402 -44.86 57.92 62.66
N TYR A 403 -46.09 58.39 62.45
CA TYR A 403 -46.48 59.10 61.21
C TYR A 403 -45.52 60.27 60.93
N SER A 404 -45.03 60.38 59.69
CA SER A 404 -44.00 61.32 59.24
C SER A 404 -42.62 61.13 59.88
N GLY A 405 -42.30 59.97 60.53
CA GLY A 405 -40.99 59.66 61.04
C GLY A 405 -39.97 59.38 59.88
N TYR A 406 -38.71 59.58 60.21
CA TYR A 406 -37.59 59.32 59.22
C TYR A 406 -36.66 58.23 59.73
N ASP A 407 -37.14 57.37 60.63
CA ASP A 407 -36.37 56.36 61.33
C ASP A 407 -36.55 54.91 60.73
N ALA A 408 -37.15 54.82 59.55
CA ALA A 408 -37.19 53.57 58.81
C ALA A 408 -35.81 53.15 58.31
N SER A 409 -35.55 51.89 58.32
CA SER A 409 -34.35 51.34 57.78
C SER A 409 -34.64 50.07 56.98
N ILE A 410 -33.87 49.84 55.92
CA ILE A 410 -33.82 48.60 55.18
C ILE A 410 -32.39 48.11 55.23
N SER A 411 -32.14 46.88 55.65
CA SER A 411 -30.88 46.21 55.65
C SER A 411 -30.95 45.10 54.62
N ILE A 412 -30.00 45.07 53.71
CA ILE A 412 -29.85 44.08 52.65
C ILE A 412 -28.56 43.31 52.89
N GLN A 413 -28.65 42.00 52.98
CA GLN A 413 -27.50 41.09 53.12
C GLN A 413 -27.52 40.07 52.01
N ALA A 414 -26.46 40.11 51.19
CA ALA A 414 -26.19 39.08 50.19
C ALA A 414 -25.39 37.95 50.79
N SER A 415 -25.69 36.71 50.37
CA SER A 415 -24.94 35.51 50.72
C SER A 415 -24.91 34.57 49.52
N GLY A 416 -23.83 33.78 49.37
CA GLY A 416 -23.59 32.97 48.17
C GLY A 416 -22.96 33.81 47.05
N GLY A 417 -22.81 33.25 45.86
CA GLY A 417 -22.10 33.90 44.75
C GLY A 417 -20.59 34.14 45.01
N MET A 418 -19.97 35.03 44.25
CA MET A 418 -18.56 35.44 44.40
C MET A 418 -18.42 36.83 45.01
N LEU A 419 -17.53 36.98 45.98
CA LEU A 419 -17.16 38.27 46.55
C LEU A 419 -16.23 39.06 45.58
N PRO A 420 -16.25 40.40 45.62
CA PRO A 420 -17.08 41.27 46.44
C PRO A 420 -18.51 41.47 45.88
N TYR A 421 -19.47 41.71 46.76
CA TYR A 421 -20.82 42.11 46.34
C TYR A 421 -20.90 43.63 46.12
N ASN A 422 -21.54 44.01 45.01
CA ASN A 422 -21.88 45.42 44.75
C ASN A 422 -23.38 45.60 44.91
N TYR A 423 -23.79 46.61 45.66
CA TYR A 423 -25.19 46.99 45.89
C TYR A 423 -25.43 48.28 45.14
N TYR A 424 -26.42 48.32 44.27
CA TYR A 424 -26.80 49.50 43.49
C TYR A 424 -28.18 49.98 43.86
#